data_04a4cb964d116a0cff6d238c9e754a95
#
_entry.id   04a4cb964d116a0cff6d238c9e754a95
#
_cell.length_a   1.000
_cell.length_b   1.000
_cell.length_c   1.000
_cell.angle_alpha   90.00
_cell.angle_beta   90.00
_cell.angle_gamma   90.00
#
_symmetry.space_group_name_H-M   'P 1'
#
loop_
_entity.id
_entity.type
_entity.pdbx_description
1 polymer ?
#
loop_
_entity_poly.entity_id
_entity_poly.type
_entity_poly.pdbx_seq_one_letter_code
_entity_poly.pdbx_strand_id
1 'polypeptide(L)'
;MEAISKKPLQLNPIKLSQPMGAMLCFLGIKNCMPLMHGAQGCASFTKVFFTRHFNDPIAVQTTAVNNITAVIDGGDYAISESIKNITAKVKPDLVGLFTTGLTETKGDDIKGASSLVKDIQQMVYVNTPDFEGSIESGFAKSIEAIIEQLVERANELDSNKALIIPNVNLKPIEVEKIKDTIALFAYEVFSLPDISESLDGHLGLKQGALSSGGISVEDIRKLANSSLVITIGKSVQKCGEKILEKNANINLFHFDSLGGLEDSDKFFKRLCSLKNISQPHPSIVRWRKRLQDALLDTHFTIGSAKVVIALEPDQALSVANTIMEAGATIKAIVTTHRNDLLDSIPCKNLLIGDFEDVESFLHESDIVISNFHAERLAINHKKALLIRGFPDFEGLGNQLKNDLLYEGSSYLLFELANLINHHKLGVSHEH
;
A
#
# COMPACT_ATOMS: atom_id res chain seq x y z
N MET A 1 -12.62 -28.48 -4.84
CA MET A 1 -12.65 -27.17 -5.55
C MET A 1 -14.06 -27.04 -6.12
N GLU A 2 -14.93 -26.39 -5.40
CA GLU A 2 -16.24 -26.02 -5.94
C GLU A 2 -16.02 -24.93 -6.99
N ALA A 3 -16.66 -25.10 -8.15
CA ALA A 3 -16.61 -24.13 -9.24
C ALA A 3 -17.15 -22.81 -8.72
N ILE A 4 -16.30 -21.79 -8.66
CA ILE A 4 -16.70 -20.42 -8.37
C ILE A 4 -17.76 -20.03 -9.41
N SER A 5 -19.00 -19.88 -8.98
CA SER A 5 -20.08 -19.33 -9.79
C SER A 5 -19.60 -17.98 -10.32
N LYS A 6 -19.45 -17.83 -11.63
CA LYS A 6 -19.15 -16.52 -12.24
C LYS A 6 -20.33 -15.60 -11.94
N LYS A 7 -20.14 -14.70 -10.98
CA LYS A 7 -21.10 -13.63 -10.74
C LYS A 7 -21.19 -12.73 -11.98
N PRO A 8 -22.37 -12.16 -12.29
CA PRO A 8 -22.47 -11.13 -13.29
C PRO A 8 -21.57 -9.94 -12.89
N LEU A 9 -21.25 -9.07 -13.86
CA LEU A 9 -20.46 -7.86 -13.64
C LEU A 9 -20.97 -7.11 -12.42
N GLN A 10 -20.14 -7.07 -11.37
CA GLN A 10 -20.43 -6.38 -10.12
C GLN A 10 -19.34 -5.36 -9.84
N LEU A 11 -19.75 -4.23 -9.27
CA LEU A 11 -18.82 -3.28 -8.69
C LEU A 11 -18.25 -3.90 -7.39
N ASN A 12 -16.95 -4.11 -7.34
CA ASN A 12 -16.30 -4.59 -6.13
C ASN A 12 -15.72 -3.41 -5.32
N PRO A 13 -16.40 -2.94 -4.25
CA PRO A 13 -15.94 -1.80 -3.47
C PRO A 13 -14.70 -2.09 -2.61
N ILE A 14 -14.26 -3.34 -2.52
CA ILE A 14 -13.01 -3.73 -1.88
C ILE A 14 -11.84 -3.41 -2.81
N LYS A 15 -12.04 -3.56 -4.13
CA LYS A 15 -11.00 -3.48 -5.15
C LYS A 15 -10.80 -2.06 -5.65
N LEU A 16 -9.61 -1.50 -5.45
CA LEU A 16 -9.14 -0.31 -6.14
C LEU A 16 -8.30 -0.67 -7.37
N SER A 17 -8.29 0.24 -8.36
CA SER A 17 -7.68 -0.01 -9.66
C SER A 17 -6.17 0.21 -9.69
N GLN A 18 -5.48 -0.33 -10.71
CA GLN A 18 -4.05 -0.15 -10.92
C GLN A 18 -3.61 1.32 -11.02
N PRO A 19 -4.32 2.22 -11.75
CA PRO A 19 -3.95 3.64 -11.81
C PRO A 19 -3.86 4.32 -10.43
N MET A 20 -4.72 3.92 -9.48
CA MET A 20 -4.67 4.44 -8.12
C MET A 20 -3.38 4.02 -7.40
N GLY A 21 -2.93 2.77 -7.59
CA GLY A 21 -1.66 2.29 -7.07
C GLY A 21 -0.47 3.02 -7.69
N ALA A 22 -0.49 3.23 -9.01
CA ALA A 22 0.55 3.99 -9.70
C ALA A 22 0.64 5.44 -9.19
N MET A 23 -0.50 6.09 -9.00
CA MET A 23 -0.53 7.44 -8.45
C MET A 23 0.13 7.51 -7.08
N LEU A 24 -0.21 6.59 -6.15
CA LEU A 24 0.40 6.55 -4.82
C LEU A 24 1.92 6.31 -4.88
N CYS A 25 2.37 5.45 -5.80
CA CYS A 25 3.79 5.22 -6.01
C CYS A 25 4.52 6.51 -6.42
N PHE A 26 4.02 7.23 -7.42
CA PHE A 26 4.63 8.47 -7.89
C PHE A 26 4.55 9.61 -6.87
N LEU A 27 3.54 9.64 -6.01
CA LEU A 27 3.44 10.61 -4.91
C LEU A 27 4.52 10.43 -3.83
N GLY A 28 5.13 9.25 -3.73
CA GLY A 28 6.27 8.99 -2.85
C GLY A 28 7.62 9.41 -3.43
N ILE A 29 7.65 10.14 -4.57
CA ILE A 29 8.86 10.68 -5.19
C ILE A 29 8.85 12.20 -5.06
N LYS A 30 9.95 12.76 -4.58
CA LYS A 30 10.11 14.20 -4.37
C LYS A 30 9.98 14.97 -5.68
N ASN A 31 9.21 16.06 -5.66
CA ASN A 31 8.94 16.91 -6.80
C ASN A 31 8.41 16.16 -8.05
N CYS A 32 7.76 15.00 -7.85
CA CYS A 32 7.13 14.28 -8.95
C CYS A 32 5.73 14.82 -9.23
N MET A 33 5.36 14.86 -10.51
CA MET A 33 4.00 15.08 -10.97
C MET A 33 3.42 13.76 -11.51
N PRO A 34 2.52 13.09 -10.80
CA PRO A 34 1.75 11.99 -11.34
C PRO A 34 0.85 12.51 -12.48
N LEU A 35 1.00 11.94 -13.67
CA LEU A 35 0.21 12.28 -14.86
C LEU A 35 -0.60 11.07 -15.29
N MET A 36 -1.90 11.12 -15.02
CA MET A 36 -2.86 10.11 -15.44
C MET A 36 -3.22 10.32 -16.92
N HIS A 37 -2.88 9.37 -17.76
CA HIS A 37 -3.33 9.39 -19.16
C HIS A 37 -4.77 8.89 -19.23
N GLY A 38 -5.71 9.83 -19.22
CA GLY A 38 -7.13 9.56 -19.13
C GLY A 38 -7.99 10.80 -18.94
N ALA A 39 -9.25 10.57 -18.60
CA ALA A 39 -10.24 11.61 -18.37
C ALA A 39 -10.06 12.30 -17.00
N GLN A 40 -10.46 13.57 -16.91
CA GLN A 40 -10.38 14.35 -15.66
C GLN A 40 -11.21 13.73 -14.53
N GLY A 41 -12.35 13.10 -14.85
CA GLY A 41 -13.21 12.41 -13.87
C GLY A 41 -12.47 11.31 -13.11
N CYS A 42 -11.62 10.52 -13.78
CA CYS A 42 -10.84 9.45 -13.15
C CYS A 42 -9.91 10.00 -12.06
N ALA A 43 -9.20 11.10 -12.31
CA ALA A 43 -8.34 11.71 -11.31
C ALA A 43 -9.14 12.32 -10.15
N SER A 44 -10.31 12.90 -10.42
CA SER A 44 -11.18 13.45 -9.36
C SER A 44 -11.69 12.35 -8.43
N PHE A 45 -12.15 11.22 -8.97
CA PHE A 45 -12.55 10.07 -8.16
C PHE A 45 -11.38 9.52 -7.33
N THR A 46 -10.22 9.39 -7.94
CA THR A 46 -9.02 8.91 -7.23
C THR A 46 -8.69 9.80 -6.02
N LYS A 47 -8.78 11.12 -6.17
CA LYS A 47 -8.58 12.05 -5.04
C LYS A 47 -9.59 11.83 -3.92
N VAL A 48 -10.87 11.63 -4.24
CA VAL A 48 -11.91 11.38 -3.25
C VAL A 48 -11.64 10.12 -2.44
N PHE A 49 -11.21 9.03 -3.09
CA PHE A 49 -10.91 7.77 -2.40
C PHE A 49 -9.75 7.89 -1.40
N PHE A 50 -8.83 8.83 -1.61
CA PHE A 50 -7.68 9.05 -0.72
C PHE A 50 -7.86 10.26 0.23
N THR A 51 -8.98 10.96 0.17
CA THR A 51 -9.36 11.93 1.20
C THR A 51 -9.36 11.25 2.57
N ARG A 52 -8.87 11.94 3.61
CA ARG A 52 -8.68 11.44 4.98
C ARG A 52 -7.53 10.43 5.18
N HIS A 53 -6.86 9.97 4.12
CA HIS A 53 -5.71 9.09 4.25
C HIS A 53 -4.37 9.83 4.18
N PHE A 54 -4.32 10.90 3.40
CA PHE A 54 -3.08 11.61 3.07
C PHE A 54 -3.27 13.13 3.09
N ASN A 55 -2.20 13.86 2.78
CA ASN A 55 -2.25 15.32 2.63
C ASN A 55 -3.24 15.71 1.54
N ASP A 56 -3.96 16.80 1.79
CA ASP A 56 -4.90 17.38 0.83
C ASP A 56 -4.42 18.81 0.42
N PRO A 57 -4.44 19.15 -0.86
CA PRO A 57 -4.84 18.35 -2.03
C PRO A 57 -3.75 17.40 -2.53
N ILE A 58 -4.14 16.21 -2.95
CA ILE A 58 -3.23 15.26 -3.61
C ILE A 58 -2.86 15.79 -4.99
N ALA A 59 -1.55 15.92 -5.28
CA ALA A 59 -1.05 16.34 -6.58
C ALA A 59 -1.27 15.22 -7.62
N VAL A 60 -2.08 15.49 -8.63
CA VAL A 60 -2.22 14.64 -9.82
C VAL A 60 -2.79 15.48 -10.98
N GLN A 61 -2.26 15.27 -12.17
CA GLN A 61 -2.77 15.86 -13.39
C GLN A 61 -3.26 14.78 -14.36
N THR A 62 -4.03 15.20 -15.37
CA THR A 62 -4.51 14.32 -16.44
C THR A 62 -4.18 14.89 -17.80
N THR A 63 -4.12 14.02 -18.81
CA THR A 63 -4.00 14.43 -20.21
C THR A 63 -5.33 14.89 -20.80
N ALA A 64 -6.39 14.93 -20.00
CA ALA A 64 -7.72 15.43 -20.36
C ALA A 64 -8.31 14.78 -21.63
N VAL A 65 -8.22 13.45 -21.76
CA VAL A 65 -8.86 12.69 -22.85
C VAL A 65 -10.38 12.70 -22.64
N ASN A 66 -11.02 13.84 -22.97
CA ASN A 66 -12.43 14.07 -22.63
C ASN A 66 -13.35 14.20 -23.85
N ASN A 67 -12.80 14.37 -25.06
CA ASN A 67 -13.60 14.57 -26.26
C ASN A 67 -13.37 13.48 -27.31
N ILE A 68 -14.30 13.39 -28.25
CA ILE A 68 -14.27 12.39 -29.32
C ILE A 68 -12.97 12.47 -30.13
N THR A 69 -12.47 13.65 -30.41
CA THR A 69 -11.23 13.85 -31.15
C THR A 69 -10.04 13.25 -30.40
N ALA A 70 -9.90 13.54 -29.12
CA ALA A 70 -8.82 12.96 -28.29
C ALA A 70 -8.96 11.44 -28.13
N VAL A 71 -10.20 10.90 -28.20
CA VAL A 71 -10.46 9.46 -28.18
C VAL A 71 -10.12 8.81 -29.54
N ILE A 72 -10.33 9.48 -30.66
CA ILE A 72 -10.13 8.92 -32.02
C ILE A 72 -8.69 9.14 -32.52
N ASP A 73 -8.15 10.36 -32.37
CA ASP A 73 -6.89 10.78 -33.02
C ASP A 73 -5.60 10.35 -32.31
N GLY A 74 -5.70 9.70 -31.16
CA GLY A 74 -4.54 9.22 -30.41
C GLY A 74 -4.15 10.14 -29.22
N GLY A 75 -3.59 9.49 -28.19
CA GLY A 75 -3.20 10.11 -26.93
C GLY A 75 -1.88 10.84 -26.97
N ASP A 76 -1.01 10.60 -27.97
CA ASP A 76 0.37 11.09 -28.04
C ASP A 76 0.44 12.63 -28.01
N TYR A 77 -0.44 13.29 -28.76
CA TYR A 77 -0.53 14.74 -28.75
C TYR A 77 -0.95 15.27 -27.37
N ALA A 78 -1.95 14.65 -26.74
CA ALA A 78 -2.46 15.06 -25.42
C ALA A 78 -1.37 14.90 -24.34
N ILE A 79 -0.56 13.84 -24.40
CA ILE A 79 0.59 13.64 -23.52
C ILE A 79 1.60 14.76 -23.71
N SER A 80 2.04 15.01 -24.96
CA SER A 80 3.04 16.02 -25.28
C SER A 80 2.62 17.43 -24.85
N GLU A 81 1.35 17.79 -25.09
CA GLU A 81 0.79 19.08 -24.69
C GLU A 81 0.73 19.21 -23.15
N SER A 82 0.27 18.16 -22.47
CA SER A 82 0.20 18.13 -21.00
C SER A 82 1.59 18.31 -20.37
N ILE A 83 2.61 17.63 -20.89
CA ILE A 83 3.99 17.77 -20.41
C ILE A 83 4.49 19.22 -20.58
N LYS A 84 4.29 19.83 -21.74
CA LYS A 84 4.66 21.22 -21.97
C LYS A 84 3.98 22.18 -21.00
N ASN A 85 2.68 21.97 -20.75
CA ASN A 85 1.89 22.78 -19.83
C ASN A 85 2.34 22.60 -18.37
N ILE A 86 2.63 21.36 -17.94
CA ILE A 86 3.15 21.07 -16.60
C ILE A 86 4.50 21.72 -16.40
N THR A 87 5.44 21.50 -17.34
CA THR A 87 6.81 22.02 -17.25
C THR A 87 6.85 23.53 -17.23
N ALA A 88 5.96 24.20 -17.99
CA ALA A 88 5.86 25.64 -17.98
C ALA A 88 5.37 26.21 -16.64
N LYS A 89 4.56 25.47 -15.87
CA LYS A 89 3.92 25.96 -14.64
C LYS A 89 4.67 25.58 -13.37
N VAL A 90 5.12 24.32 -13.25
CA VAL A 90 5.59 23.76 -11.96
C VAL A 90 6.99 23.14 -11.99
N LYS A 91 7.54 22.83 -13.15
CA LYS A 91 8.90 22.29 -13.36
C LYS A 91 9.22 21.10 -12.42
N PRO A 92 8.51 19.95 -12.53
CA PRO A 92 8.78 18.79 -11.70
C PRO A 92 10.15 18.17 -12.05
N ASP A 93 10.78 17.51 -11.07
CA ASP A 93 12.00 16.72 -11.29
C ASP A 93 11.69 15.45 -12.09
N LEU A 94 10.47 14.93 -11.93
CA LEU A 94 9.96 13.73 -12.61
C LEU A 94 8.49 13.89 -12.97
N VAL A 95 8.09 13.38 -14.14
CA VAL A 95 6.70 13.11 -14.44
C VAL A 95 6.49 11.60 -14.48
N GLY A 96 5.58 11.09 -13.62
CA GLY A 96 5.14 9.71 -13.61
C GLY A 96 3.90 9.54 -14.49
N LEU A 97 4.06 9.04 -15.70
CA LEU A 97 2.96 8.82 -16.66
C LEU A 97 2.39 7.41 -16.49
N PHE A 98 1.09 7.33 -16.26
CA PHE A 98 0.38 6.04 -16.13
C PHE A 98 -0.96 6.07 -16.85
N THR A 99 -1.36 4.92 -17.38
CA THR A 99 -2.56 4.77 -18.21
C THR A 99 -3.81 4.49 -17.39
N THR A 100 -4.97 4.60 -18.03
CA THR A 100 -6.27 4.16 -17.55
C THR A 100 -6.85 3.10 -18.48
N GLY A 101 -7.90 2.40 -18.08
CA GLY A 101 -8.56 1.41 -18.92
C GLY A 101 -9.04 1.98 -20.28
N LEU A 102 -9.44 3.24 -20.31
CA LEU A 102 -9.84 3.93 -21.56
C LEU A 102 -8.66 3.97 -22.55
N THR A 103 -7.50 4.43 -22.11
CA THR A 103 -6.33 4.63 -22.98
C THR A 103 -5.64 3.31 -23.32
N GLU A 104 -5.70 2.32 -22.41
CA GLU A 104 -5.23 0.96 -22.67
C GLU A 104 -6.12 0.24 -23.72
N THR A 105 -7.43 0.33 -23.60
CA THR A 105 -8.36 -0.25 -24.59
C THR A 105 -8.18 0.35 -25.96
N LYS A 106 -7.82 1.62 -26.00
CA LYS A 106 -7.52 2.35 -27.25
C LYS A 106 -6.16 1.96 -27.84
N GLY A 107 -5.22 1.48 -27.04
CA GLY A 107 -3.89 1.11 -27.47
C GLY A 107 -2.92 2.28 -27.66
N ASP A 108 -3.02 3.33 -26.83
CA ASP A 108 -2.14 4.49 -26.89
C ASP A 108 -0.69 4.10 -26.61
N ASP A 109 0.27 4.53 -27.45
CA ASP A 109 1.70 4.29 -27.29
C ASP A 109 2.35 5.33 -26.35
N ILE A 110 2.19 5.11 -25.03
CA ILE A 110 2.79 5.99 -24.02
C ILE A 110 4.33 5.99 -24.05
N LYS A 111 4.95 4.90 -24.52
CA LYS A 111 6.40 4.80 -24.67
C LYS A 111 6.91 5.70 -25.81
N GLY A 112 6.27 5.61 -26.96
CA GLY A 112 6.56 6.50 -28.09
C GLY A 112 6.35 7.96 -27.73
N ALA A 113 5.19 8.30 -27.13
CA ALA A 113 4.88 9.64 -26.68
C ALA A 113 5.91 10.20 -25.66
N SER A 114 6.33 9.38 -24.70
CA SER A 114 7.37 9.77 -23.73
C SER A 114 8.70 10.05 -24.39
N SER A 115 9.06 9.29 -25.43
CA SER A 115 10.31 9.48 -26.19
C SER A 115 10.35 10.82 -26.93
N LEU A 116 9.21 11.34 -27.37
CA LEU A 116 9.11 12.65 -28.06
C LEU A 116 9.37 13.85 -27.15
N VAL A 117 9.22 13.69 -25.85
CA VAL A 117 9.36 14.78 -24.87
C VAL A 117 10.51 14.61 -23.88
N LYS A 118 11.34 13.58 -24.07
CA LYS A 118 12.46 13.24 -23.15
C LYS A 118 13.45 14.38 -22.94
N ASP A 119 13.67 15.23 -23.95
CA ASP A 119 14.59 16.37 -23.87
C ASP A 119 13.96 17.58 -23.15
N ILE A 120 12.65 17.56 -22.92
CA ILE A 120 11.90 18.59 -22.21
C ILE A 120 11.75 18.25 -20.74
N GLN A 121 11.45 16.98 -20.42
CA GLN A 121 11.11 16.52 -19.10
C GLN A 121 11.55 15.07 -18.87
N GLN A 122 12.15 14.79 -17.70
CA GLN A 122 12.40 13.41 -17.27
C GLN A 122 11.09 12.73 -16.91
N MET A 123 10.91 11.52 -17.43
CA MET A 123 9.68 10.76 -17.26
C MET A 123 9.96 9.31 -16.90
N VAL A 124 9.01 8.72 -16.18
CA VAL A 124 8.80 7.27 -16.08
C VAL A 124 7.39 6.97 -16.54
N TYR A 125 7.21 5.94 -17.34
CA TYR A 125 5.91 5.53 -17.84
C TYR A 125 5.59 4.09 -17.46
N VAL A 126 4.31 3.79 -17.21
CA VAL A 126 3.81 2.47 -16.83
C VAL A 126 2.39 2.24 -17.35
N ASN A 127 2.14 1.05 -17.87
CA ASN A 127 0.81 0.62 -18.28
C ASN A 127 0.03 0.06 -17.09
N THR A 128 -1.13 0.66 -16.79
CA THR A 128 -1.97 0.34 -15.62
C THR A 128 -3.44 0.22 -15.98
N PRO A 129 -3.84 -0.84 -16.72
CA PRO A 129 -5.24 -1.03 -17.10
C PRO A 129 -6.15 -1.20 -15.88
N ASP A 130 -7.30 -0.51 -15.85
CA ASP A 130 -8.27 -0.56 -14.74
C ASP A 130 -8.95 -1.93 -14.60
N PHE A 131 -9.06 -2.67 -15.70
CA PHE A 131 -9.78 -3.94 -15.77
C PHE A 131 -8.95 -5.14 -15.32
N GLU A 132 -7.67 -4.96 -15.05
CA GLU A 132 -6.76 -5.98 -14.56
C GLU A 132 -6.21 -5.64 -13.17
N GLY A 133 -5.83 -6.67 -12.42
CA GLY A 133 -5.12 -6.52 -11.14
C GLY A 133 -5.90 -5.67 -10.11
N SER A 134 -5.16 -5.02 -9.23
CA SER A 134 -5.68 -4.15 -8.17
C SER A 134 -4.69 -3.01 -7.89
N ILE A 135 -4.97 -2.24 -6.84
CA ILE A 135 -4.06 -1.19 -6.34
C ILE A 135 -2.67 -1.75 -6.03
N GLU A 136 -2.57 -2.96 -5.46
CA GLU A 136 -1.28 -3.62 -5.16
C GLU A 136 -0.45 -3.83 -6.42
N SER A 137 -1.07 -4.37 -7.47
CA SER A 137 -0.36 -4.64 -8.73
C SER A 137 0.03 -3.36 -9.48
N GLY A 138 -0.80 -2.32 -9.44
CA GLY A 138 -0.49 -1.03 -10.05
C GLY A 138 0.69 -0.32 -9.36
N PHE A 139 0.72 -0.39 -8.04
CA PHE A 139 1.82 0.12 -7.23
C PHE A 139 3.13 -0.61 -7.53
N ALA A 140 3.11 -1.96 -7.53
CA ALA A 140 4.28 -2.77 -7.82
C ALA A 140 4.81 -2.55 -9.25
N LYS A 141 3.94 -2.56 -10.27
CA LYS A 141 4.32 -2.25 -11.67
C LYS A 141 5.00 -0.88 -11.79
N SER A 142 4.54 0.11 -11.03
CA SER A 142 5.13 1.45 -11.04
C SER A 142 6.53 1.47 -10.41
N ILE A 143 6.74 0.73 -9.31
CA ILE A 143 8.07 0.55 -8.72
C ILE A 143 8.99 -0.17 -9.70
N GLU A 144 8.54 -1.25 -10.34
CA GLU A 144 9.32 -1.97 -11.36
C GLU A 144 9.72 -1.02 -12.50
N ALA A 145 8.79 -0.20 -13.01
CA ALA A 145 9.06 0.78 -14.06
C ALA A 145 10.08 1.84 -13.63
N ILE A 146 10.01 2.33 -12.38
CA ILE A 146 10.98 3.27 -11.81
C ILE A 146 12.37 2.61 -11.75
N ILE A 147 12.45 1.38 -11.25
CA ILE A 147 13.72 0.65 -11.16
C ILE A 147 14.31 0.42 -12.57
N GLU A 148 13.51 -0.01 -13.51
CA GLU A 148 13.96 -0.28 -14.88
C GLU A 148 14.46 0.98 -15.58
N GLN A 149 13.72 2.10 -15.45
CA GLN A 149 13.95 3.31 -16.23
C GLN A 149 14.90 4.32 -15.56
N LEU A 150 15.04 4.30 -14.22
CA LEU A 150 15.85 5.30 -13.50
C LEU A 150 17.04 4.71 -12.74
N VAL A 151 16.93 3.52 -12.12
CA VAL A 151 18.01 2.98 -11.29
C VAL A 151 19.21 2.59 -12.17
N GLU A 152 20.36 3.17 -11.87
CA GLU A 152 21.60 2.87 -12.55
C GLU A 152 22.21 1.56 -12.07
N ARG A 153 22.94 0.87 -12.94
CA ARG A 153 23.69 -0.32 -12.53
C ARG A 153 24.85 0.08 -11.65
N ALA A 154 25.12 -0.71 -10.62
CA ALA A 154 26.24 -0.51 -9.73
C ALA A 154 27.01 -1.82 -9.51
N ASN A 155 28.32 -1.71 -9.28
CA ASN A 155 29.17 -2.84 -8.91
C ASN A 155 29.63 -2.77 -7.46
N GLU A 156 29.53 -1.58 -6.85
CA GLU A 156 29.93 -1.30 -5.48
C GLU A 156 28.71 -1.21 -4.58
N LEU A 157 28.90 -1.59 -3.32
CA LEU A 157 27.90 -1.47 -2.26
C LEU A 157 28.35 -0.47 -1.22
N ASP A 158 27.43 0.37 -0.78
CA ASP A 158 27.59 1.15 0.45
C ASP A 158 27.06 0.31 1.63
N SER A 159 27.98 -0.15 2.49
CA SER A 159 27.68 -1.02 3.62
C SER A 159 26.67 -0.43 4.61
N ASN A 160 26.47 0.88 4.59
CA ASN A 160 25.62 1.60 5.51
C ASN A 160 24.24 1.93 4.89
N LYS A 161 24.02 1.66 3.59
CA LYS A 161 22.76 1.94 2.93
C LYS A 161 21.83 0.74 2.92
N ALA A 162 20.59 1.01 3.29
CA ALA A 162 19.48 0.08 3.18
C ALA A 162 18.33 0.68 2.37
N LEU A 163 17.70 -0.11 1.53
CA LEU A 163 16.50 0.22 0.79
C LEU A 163 15.33 -0.63 1.32
N ILE A 164 14.21 0.00 1.62
CA ILE A 164 12.94 -0.69 1.82
C ILE A 164 12.01 -0.47 0.61
N ILE A 165 11.27 -1.50 0.25
CA ILE A 165 10.23 -1.46 -0.78
C ILE A 165 8.93 -1.89 -0.10
N PRO A 166 8.11 -0.94 0.39
CA PRO A 166 6.85 -1.21 1.06
C PRO A 166 5.76 -1.59 0.05
N ASN A 167 4.76 -2.38 0.46
CA ASN A 167 3.54 -2.53 -0.32
C ASN A 167 2.62 -1.29 -0.16
N VAL A 168 1.62 -1.17 -1.02
CA VAL A 168 0.73 0.00 -1.10
C VAL A 168 -0.15 0.21 0.14
N ASN A 169 -0.38 -0.84 0.93
CA ASN A 169 -1.26 -0.79 2.09
C ASN A 169 -0.57 -0.21 3.34
N LEU A 170 0.76 -0.05 3.30
CA LEU A 170 1.50 0.58 4.39
C LEU A 170 1.18 2.08 4.43
N LYS A 171 0.93 2.57 5.63
CA LYS A 171 0.64 3.98 5.89
C LYS A 171 1.93 4.78 6.06
N PRO A 172 1.91 6.11 5.90
CA PRO A 172 3.08 6.97 6.09
C PRO A 172 3.83 6.69 7.39
N ILE A 173 3.14 6.64 8.52
CA ILE A 173 3.75 6.34 9.83
C ILE A 173 4.40 4.95 9.88
N GLU A 174 3.87 3.96 9.17
CA GLU A 174 4.43 2.62 9.15
C GLU A 174 5.75 2.57 8.38
N VAL A 175 5.82 3.28 7.25
CA VAL A 175 7.05 3.44 6.48
C VAL A 175 8.11 4.18 7.32
N GLU A 176 7.73 5.27 8.00
CA GLU A 176 8.61 6.00 8.92
C GLU A 176 9.14 5.09 10.03
N LYS A 177 8.26 4.37 10.73
CA LYS A 177 8.65 3.46 11.83
C LYS A 177 9.57 2.33 11.37
N ILE A 178 9.39 1.81 10.17
CA ILE A 178 10.30 0.79 9.62
C ILE A 178 11.66 1.41 9.31
N LYS A 179 11.72 2.61 8.71
CA LYS A 179 12.97 3.36 8.47
C LYS A 179 13.71 3.62 9.78
N ASP A 180 13.04 4.20 10.77
CA ASP A 180 13.59 4.49 12.09
C ASP A 180 14.13 3.24 12.79
N THR A 181 13.38 2.15 12.69
CA THR A 181 13.75 0.87 13.28
C THR A 181 15.02 0.29 12.65
N ILE A 182 15.13 0.33 11.32
CA ILE A 182 16.33 -0.14 10.61
C ILE A 182 17.51 0.79 10.88
N ALA A 183 17.30 2.09 11.04
CA ALA A 183 18.34 3.06 11.39
C ALA A 183 18.99 2.76 12.74
N LEU A 184 18.28 2.13 13.71
CA LEU A 184 18.87 1.66 14.97
C LEU A 184 19.93 0.57 14.77
N PHE A 185 20.02 -0.03 13.59
CA PHE A 185 21.06 -0.99 13.20
C PHE A 185 22.20 -0.33 12.40
N ALA A 186 22.34 1.01 12.50
CA ALA A 186 23.35 1.79 11.80
C ALA A 186 23.27 1.69 10.27
N TYR A 187 22.07 1.81 9.73
CA TYR A 187 21.83 2.01 8.31
C TYR A 187 21.27 3.41 8.04
N GLU A 188 21.69 4.01 6.93
CA GLU A 188 20.97 5.08 6.25
C GLU A 188 19.87 4.43 5.40
N VAL A 189 18.60 4.75 5.67
CA VAL A 189 17.46 4.01 5.11
C VAL A 189 16.72 4.83 4.09
N PHE A 190 16.61 4.29 2.88
CA PHE A 190 15.79 4.81 1.80
C PHE A 190 14.52 3.96 1.65
N SER A 191 13.44 4.57 1.20
CA SER A 191 12.21 3.87 0.81
C SER A 191 11.88 4.17 -0.65
N LEU A 192 11.47 3.16 -1.41
CA LEU A 192 10.98 3.34 -2.78
C LEU A 192 9.58 2.69 -2.93
N PRO A 193 8.53 3.49 -3.08
CA PRO A 193 8.46 4.94 -2.88
C PRO A 193 8.57 5.34 -1.40
N ASP A 194 8.81 6.61 -1.10
CA ASP A 194 8.81 7.11 0.27
C ASP A 194 7.60 8.01 0.52
N ILE A 195 6.56 7.44 1.10
CA ILE A 195 5.33 8.17 1.44
C ILE A 195 5.35 8.75 2.86
N SER A 196 6.42 8.47 3.65
CA SER A 196 6.48 8.85 5.06
C SER A 196 6.55 10.35 5.30
N GLU A 197 7.07 11.10 4.33
CA GLU A 197 7.16 12.57 4.40
C GLU A 197 6.22 13.28 3.41
N SER A 198 5.87 12.61 2.31
CA SER A 198 5.06 13.24 1.26
C SER A 198 3.55 13.18 1.52
N LEU A 199 3.10 12.20 2.27
CA LEU A 199 1.68 11.91 2.49
C LEU A 199 1.29 11.79 3.99
N ASP A 200 2.12 12.27 4.91
CA ASP A 200 1.97 12.10 6.36
C ASP A 200 1.00 13.06 7.05
N GLY A 201 0.37 13.96 6.30
CA GLY A 201 -0.53 14.98 6.86
C GLY A 201 0.20 16.23 7.39
N HIS A 202 1.52 16.38 7.12
CA HIS A 202 2.29 17.55 7.53
C HIS A 202 1.86 18.81 6.77
N LEU A 203 1.52 19.88 7.50
CA LEU A 203 1.22 21.17 6.92
C LEU A 203 2.53 21.95 6.64
N GLY A 204 2.90 22.05 5.39
CA GLY A 204 3.98 22.93 4.96
C GLY A 204 3.62 24.42 5.06
N LEU A 205 4.64 25.29 5.05
CA LEU A 205 4.46 26.76 5.08
C LEU A 205 3.75 27.28 3.82
N LYS A 206 3.79 26.54 2.73
CA LYS A 206 3.12 26.86 1.45
C LYS A 206 2.59 25.57 0.84
N GLN A 207 1.36 25.61 0.38
CA GLN A 207 0.77 24.54 -0.42
C GLN A 207 1.44 24.53 -1.81
N GLY A 208 2.25 23.50 -2.06
CA GLY A 208 2.92 23.31 -3.36
C GLY A 208 2.01 22.56 -4.36
N ALA A 209 2.25 22.75 -5.65
CA ALA A 209 1.62 21.95 -6.70
C ALA A 209 2.23 20.53 -6.81
N LEU A 210 3.35 20.28 -6.14
CA LEU A 210 4.11 19.02 -6.10
C LEU A 210 4.33 18.61 -4.65
N SER A 211 4.54 17.31 -4.40
CA SER A 211 4.90 16.83 -3.06
C SER A 211 6.28 17.36 -2.64
N SER A 212 6.40 17.83 -1.41
CA SER A 212 7.65 18.35 -0.84
C SER A 212 8.53 17.24 -0.25
N GLY A 213 7.96 16.12 0.18
CA GLY A 213 8.65 14.96 0.70
C GLY A 213 8.83 13.87 -0.35
N GLY A 214 9.30 12.72 0.09
CA GLY A 214 9.55 11.56 -0.76
C GLY A 214 11.02 11.39 -1.16
N ILE A 215 11.32 10.28 -1.83
CA ILE A 215 12.67 9.98 -2.31
C ILE A 215 13.03 10.84 -3.52
N SER A 216 14.25 11.41 -3.56
CA SER A 216 14.70 12.19 -4.70
C SER A 216 15.04 11.32 -5.93
N VAL A 217 14.93 11.90 -7.13
CA VAL A 217 15.32 11.21 -8.37
C VAL A 217 16.82 10.85 -8.36
N GLU A 218 17.65 11.69 -7.74
CA GLU A 218 19.08 11.45 -7.62
C GLU A 218 19.37 10.22 -6.73
N ASP A 219 18.66 10.09 -5.60
CA ASP A 219 18.78 8.92 -4.71
C ASP A 219 18.25 7.67 -5.39
N ILE A 220 17.14 7.76 -6.14
CA ILE A 220 16.59 6.61 -6.92
C ILE A 220 17.64 6.06 -7.88
N ARG A 221 18.37 6.91 -8.60
CA ARG A 221 19.43 6.46 -9.52
C ARG A 221 20.48 5.60 -8.83
N LYS A 222 20.77 5.88 -7.56
CA LYS A 222 21.84 5.26 -6.77
C LYS A 222 21.37 4.07 -5.91
N LEU A 223 20.11 3.65 -5.99
CA LEU A 223 19.57 2.60 -5.10
C LEU A 223 20.25 1.25 -5.25
N ALA A 224 20.83 0.94 -6.42
CA ALA A 224 21.62 -0.28 -6.63
C ALA A 224 22.94 -0.31 -5.83
N ASN A 225 23.33 0.79 -5.16
CA ASN A 225 24.47 0.82 -4.24
C ASN A 225 24.11 0.38 -2.80
N SER A 226 22.83 0.13 -2.51
CA SER A 226 22.40 -0.31 -1.18
C SER A 226 22.94 -1.70 -0.85
N SER A 227 23.53 -1.89 0.32
CA SER A 227 24.02 -3.20 0.77
C SER A 227 22.90 -4.15 1.21
N LEU A 228 21.76 -3.57 1.60
CA LEU A 228 20.59 -4.27 2.09
C LEU A 228 19.35 -3.76 1.34
N VAL A 229 18.53 -4.69 0.84
CA VAL A 229 17.20 -4.40 0.28
C VAL A 229 16.18 -5.27 1.00
N ILE A 230 15.10 -4.66 1.45
CA ILE A 230 14.01 -5.33 2.15
C ILE A 230 12.71 -5.03 1.42
N THR A 231 12.04 -6.07 0.93
CA THR A 231 10.68 -5.96 0.38
C THR A 231 9.66 -6.42 1.42
N ILE A 232 8.55 -5.69 1.54
CA ILE A 232 7.50 -5.94 2.54
C ILE A 232 6.16 -6.09 1.85
N GLY A 233 5.62 -7.30 1.86
CA GLY A 233 4.42 -7.70 1.14
C GLY A 233 4.72 -8.48 -0.14
N LYS A 234 3.89 -9.47 -0.43
CA LYS A 234 4.05 -10.36 -1.59
C LYS A 234 3.96 -9.60 -2.91
N SER A 235 3.12 -8.59 -2.98
CA SER A 235 2.89 -7.79 -4.18
C SER A 235 4.16 -7.12 -4.71
N VAL A 236 5.10 -6.74 -3.83
CA VAL A 236 6.34 -6.04 -4.19
C VAL A 236 7.59 -6.93 -4.19
N GLN A 237 7.44 -8.24 -3.99
CA GLN A 237 8.58 -9.16 -3.95
C GLN A 237 9.43 -9.07 -5.23
N LYS A 238 8.79 -9.04 -6.41
CA LYS A 238 9.47 -8.92 -7.70
C LYS A 238 10.24 -7.61 -7.87
N CYS A 239 9.82 -6.53 -7.22
CA CYS A 239 10.53 -5.26 -7.25
C CYS A 239 11.94 -5.40 -6.64
N GLY A 240 12.09 -6.20 -5.56
CA GLY A 240 13.40 -6.52 -5.00
C GLY A 240 14.27 -7.33 -5.96
N GLU A 241 13.69 -8.29 -6.68
CA GLU A 241 14.39 -9.07 -7.70
C GLU A 241 14.90 -8.16 -8.85
N LYS A 242 14.12 -7.14 -9.24
CA LYS A 242 14.53 -6.13 -10.22
C LYS A 242 15.70 -5.28 -9.76
N ILE A 243 15.82 -4.98 -8.48
CA ILE A 243 17.02 -4.31 -7.93
C ILE A 243 18.25 -5.22 -8.04
N LEU A 244 18.13 -6.54 -7.81
CA LEU A 244 19.24 -7.50 -7.99
C LEU A 244 19.74 -7.56 -9.44
N GLU A 245 18.88 -7.32 -10.42
CA GLU A 245 19.32 -7.22 -11.84
C GLU A 245 20.25 -6.02 -12.07
N LYS A 246 20.20 -5.00 -11.21
CA LYS A 246 21.06 -3.80 -11.24
C LYS A 246 22.38 -4.00 -10.50
N ASN A 247 22.37 -4.83 -9.43
CA ASN A 247 23.56 -5.20 -8.66
C ASN A 247 23.31 -6.52 -7.92
N ALA A 248 23.92 -7.61 -8.39
CA ALA A 248 23.73 -8.95 -7.83
C ALA A 248 24.38 -9.16 -6.44
N ASN A 249 25.19 -8.22 -5.96
CA ASN A 249 25.87 -8.33 -4.66
C ASN A 249 25.00 -7.88 -3.48
N ILE A 250 23.81 -7.35 -3.72
CA ILE A 250 22.88 -6.86 -2.71
C ILE A 250 22.35 -8.01 -1.85
N ASN A 251 22.27 -7.80 -0.54
CA ASN A 251 21.54 -8.70 0.35
C ASN A 251 20.04 -8.38 0.27
N LEU A 252 19.28 -9.19 -0.47
CA LEU A 252 17.82 -9.06 -0.57
C LEU A 252 17.13 -9.95 0.46
N PHE A 253 16.21 -9.35 1.23
CA PHE A 253 15.28 -10.07 2.11
C PHE A 253 13.85 -9.69 1.79
N HIS A 254 13.00 -10.69 1.83
CA HIS A 254 11.58 -10.54 1.65
C HIS A 254 10.85 -10.91 2.94
N PHE A 255 9.90 -10.06 3.36
CA PHE A 255 8.98 -10.33 4.45
C PHE A 255 7.54 -10.19 3.93
N ASP A 256 6.76 -11.25 4.08
CA ASP A 256 5.35 -11.24 3.64
C ASP A 256 4.52 -10.28 4.47
N SER A 257 4.86 -10.14 5.76
CA SER A 257 4.23 -9.24 6.72
C SER A 257 5.23 -8.81 7.78
N LEU A 258 4.95 -7.71 8.48
CA LEU A 258 5.61 -7.28 9.70
C LEU A 258 4.62 -7.14 10.88
N GLY A 259 3.41 -7.64 10.74
CA GLY A 259 2.38 -7.63 11.78
C GLY A 259 2.53 -8.81 12.75
N GLY A 260 2.18 -8.58 14.02
CA GLY A 260 2.25 -9.59 15.07
C GLY A 260 3.62 -9.81 15.66
N LEU A 261 3.69 -10.78 16.59
CA LEU A 261 4.91 -11.11 17.33
C LEU A 261 5.88 -11.93 16.46
N GLU A 262 5.37 -12.94 15.77
CA GLU A 262 6.19 -13.90 15.02
C GLU A 262 6.89 -13.22 13.82
N ASP A 263 6.17 -12.47 13.02
CA ASP A 263 6.73 -11.81 11.83
C ASP A 263 7.69 -10.68 12.25
N SER A 264 7.36 -9.92 13.30
CA SER A 264 8.29 -8.96 13.90
C SER A 264 9.56 -9.64 14.45
N ASP A 265 9.45 -10.79 15.12
CA ASP A 265 10.59 -11.57 15.63
C ASP A 265 11.49 -12.03 14.47
N LYS A 266 10.94 -12.51 13.36
CA LYS A 266 11.67 -12.89 12.14
C LYS A 266 12.47 -11.71 11.59
N PHE A 267 11.82 -10.55 11.49
CA PHE A 267 12.43 -9.31 10.99
C PHE A 267 13.62 -8.88 11.86
N PHE A 268 13.44 -8.75 13.18
CA PHE A 268 14.49 -8.32 14.08
C PHE A 268 15.64 -9.35 14.20
N LYS A 269 15.31 -10.64 14.21
CA LYS A 269 16.31 -11.71 14.19
C LYS A 269 17.21 -11.61 12.94
N ARG A 270 16.62 -11.28 11.81
CA ARG A 270 17.38 -11.12 10.56
C ARG A 270 18.32 -9.92 10.62
N LEU A 271 17.83 -8.77 11.08
CA LEU A 271 18.66 -7.57 11.25
C LEU A 271 19.82 -7.79 12.26
N CYS A 272 19.54 -8.44 13.39
CA CYS A 272 20.55 -8.80 14.36
C CYS A 272 21.63 -9.71 13.75
N SER A 273 21.23 -10.72 12.97
CA SER A 273 22.15 -11.62 12.28
C SER A 273 23.06 -10.89 11.30
N LEU A 274 22.53 -9.93 10.53
CA LEU A 274 23.32 -9.13 9.59
C LEU A 274 24.39 -8.28 10.26
N LYS A 275 24.11 -7.79 11.46
CA LYS A 275 25.03 -6.94 12.23
C LYS A 275 25.85 -7.72 13.27
N ASN A 276 25.72 -9.07 13.33
CA ASN A 276 26.38 -9.94 14.30
C ASN A 276 26.16 -9.49 15.76
N ILE A 277 24.96 -9.02 16.09
CA ILE A 277 24.56 -8.63 17.45
C ILE A 277 23.58 -9.65 18.03
N SER A 278 23.71 -9.90 19.34
CA SER A 278 22.88 -10.90 20.04
C SER A 278 21.48 -10.39 20.37
N GLN A 279 21.33 -9.08 20.53
CA GLN A 279 20.04 -8.45 20.86
C GLN A 279 19.92 -7.10 20.14
N PRO A 280 18.68 -6.73 19.71
CA PRO A 280 18.43 -5.43 19.14
C PRO A 280 18.47 -4.33 20.21
N HIS A 281 18.28 -3.08 19.78
CA HIS A 281 18.21 -1.91 20.67
C HIS A 281 17.19 -2.12 21.81
N PRO A 282 17.48 -1.64 23.07
CA PRO A 282 16.61 -1.85 24.22
C PRO A 282 15.15 -1.40 24.03
N SER A 283 14.89 -0.37 23.22
CA SER A 283 13.54 0.06 22.89
C SER A 283 12.75 -1.02 22.15
N ILE A 284 13.37 -1.74 21.23
CA ILE A 284 12.76 -2.86 20.48
C ILE A 284 12.42 -4.01 21.43
N VAL A 285 13.37 -4.37 22.30
CA VAL A 285 13.14 -5.42 23.34
C VAL A 285 11.97 -5.03 24.25
N ARG A 286 11.85 -3.74 24.61
CA ARG A 286 10.77 -3.24 25.44
C ARG A 286 9.41 -3.35 24.73
N TRP A 287 9.35 -2.99 23.44
CA TRP A 287 8.12 -3.08 22.67
C TRP A 287 7.70 -4.55 22.45
N ARG A 288 8.66 -5.45 22.25
CA ARG A 288 8.36 -6.89 22.21
C ARG A 288 7.63 -7.39 23.46
N LYS A 289 8.09 -6.97 24.65
CA LYS A 289 7.44 -7.33 25.92
C LYS A 289 6.05 -6.72 26.06
N ARG A 290 5.86 -5.48 25.59
CA ARG A 290 4.54 -4.82 25.58
C ARG A 290 3.56 -5.55 24.67
N LEU A 291 4.01 -6.02 23.50
CA LEU A 291 3.15 -6.82 22.63
C LEU A 291 2.76 -8.16 23.28
N GLN A 292 3.69 -8.79 24.01
CA GLN A 292 3.35 -10.00 24.77
C GLN A 292 2.28 -9.74 25.85
N ASP A 293 2.39 -8.61 26.55
CA ASP A 293 1.35 -8.19 27.50
C ASP A 293 0.03 -7.88 26.79
N ALA A 294 0.05 -7.17 25.65
CA ALA A 294 -1.14 -6.87 24.85
C ALA A 294 -1.85 -8.13 24.36
N LEU A 295 -1.09 -9.16 23.93
CA LEU A 295 -1.65 -10.46 23.54
C LEU A 295 -2.38 -11.13 24.71
N LEU A 296 -1.82 -11.07 25.92
CA LEU A 296 -2.46 -11.62 27.12
C LEU A 296 -3.72 -10.84 27.52
N ASP A 297 -3.63 -9.51 27.55
CA ASP A 297 -4.74 -8.62 27.96
C ASP A 297 -5.93 -8.73 27.02
N THR A 298 -5.68 -8.84 25.71
CA THR A 298 -6.74 -8.89 24.70
C THR A 298 -7.28 -10.29 24.43
N HIS A 299 -6.58 -11.34 24.90
CA HIS A 299 -6.93 -12.73 24.61
C HIS A 299 -8.37 -13.10 25.01
N PHE A 300 -8.86 -12.63 26.15
CA PHE A 300 -10.23 -12.96 26.61
C PHE A 300 -11.32 -12.36 25.71
N THR A 301 -11.02 -11.25 25.03
CA THR A 301 -11.94 -10.60 24.09
C THR A 301 -11.75 -11.14 22.68
N ILE A 302 -10.51 -11.10 22.18
CA ILE A 302 -10.18 -11.45 20.79
C ILE A 302 -10.20 -12.98 20.60
N GLY A 303 -9.75 -13.78 21.59
CA GLY A 303 -9.66 -15.22 21.48
C GLY A 303 -11.01 -15.93 21.30
N SER A 304 -12.12 -15.29 21.67
CA SER A 304 -13.47 -15.78 21.39
C SER A 304 -14.08 -15.20 20.12
N ALA A 305 -13.44 -14.20 19.50
CA ALA A 305 -14.00 -13.47 18.38
C ALA A 305 -13.90 -14.24 17.05
N LYS A 306 -14.98 -14.19 16.30
CA LYS A 306 -15.11 -14.72 14.95
C LYS A 306 -15.03 -13.54 13.97
N VAL A 307 -14.01 -13.53 13.14
CA VAL A 307 -13.66 -12.39 12.29
C VAL A 307 -13.86 -12.72 10.82
N VAL A 308 -14.45 -11.77 10.08
CA VAL A 308 -14.45 -11.74 8.61
C VAL A 308 -13.52 -10.63 8.17
N ILE A 309 -12.59 -10.92 7.25
CA ILE A 309 -11.65 -9.97 6.70
C ILE A 309 -11.98 -9.75 5.21
N ALA A 310 -12.11 -8.49 4.81
CA ALA A 310 -12.38 -8.10 3.43
C ALA A 310 -11.45 -6.96 3.02
N LEU A 311 -10.21 -7.30 2.60
CA LEU A 311 -9.10 -6.38 2.34
C LEU A 311 -8.29 -6.83 1.12
N GLU A 312 -7.38 -5.96 0.66
CA GLU A 312 -6.31 -6.36 -0.28
C GLU A 312 -5.44 -7.47 0.35
N PRO A 313 -4.91 -8.41 -0.45
CA PRO A 313 -4.27 -9.61 0.07
C PRO A 313 -3.12 -9.40 1.05
N ASP A 314 -2.19 -8.47 0.77
CA ASP A 314 -1.04 -8.24 1.65
C ASP A 314 -1.48 -7.68 3.01
N GLN A 315 -2.49 -6.81 3.02
CA GLN A 315 -3.07 -6.28 4.26
C GLN A 315 -3.87 -7.33 5.00
N ALA A 316 -4.66 -8.15 4.28
CA ALA A 316 -5.43 -9.24 4.86
C ALA A 316 -4.53 -10.24 5.60
N LEU A 317 -3.38 -10.60 4.99
CA LEU A 317 -2.38 -11.48 5.61
C LEU A 317 -1.83 -10.88 6.91
N SER A 318 -1.40 -9.63 6.88
CA SER A 318 -0.81 -8.95 8.04
C SER A 318 -1.77 -8.85 9.21
N VAL A 319 -3.02 -8.44 8.93
CA VAL A 319 -4.07 -8.35 9.95
C VAL A 319 -4.41 -9.74 10.50
N ALA A 320 -4.61 -10.74 9.63
CA ALA A 320 -4.94 -12.10 10.04
C ALA A 320 -3.87 -12.69 10.95
N ASN A 321 -2.58 -12.59 10.58
CA ASN A 321 -1.47 -13.07 11.41
C ASN A 321 -1.51 -12.43 12.80
N THR A 322 -1.64 -11.11 12.87
CA THR A 322 -1.64 -10.38 14.15
C THR A 322 -2.79 -10.80 15.06
N ILE A 323 -4.02 -10.90 14.54
CA ILE A 323 -5.19 -11.21 15.40
C ILE A 323 -5.29 -12.69 15.76
N MET A 324 -4.77 -13.58 14.92
CA MET A 324 -4.70 -15.01 15.25
C MET A 324 -3.74 -15.30 16.40
N GLU A 325 -2.66 -14.55 16.55
CA GLU A 325 -1.76 -14.66 17.71
C GLU A 325 -2.48 -14.33 19.03
N ALA A 326 -3.50 -13.46 19.00
CA ALA A 326 -4.39 -13.21 20.14
C ALA A 326 -5.52 -14.24 20.28
N GLY A 327 -5.61 -15.22 19.38
CA GLY A 327 -6.56 -16.33 19.42
C GLY A 327 -7.83 -16.13 18.60
N ALA A 328 -7.95 -15.09 17.77
CA ALA A 328 -9.11 -14.90 16.90
C ALA A 328 -9.34 -16.07 15.93
N THR A 329 -10.59 -16.37 15.64
CA THR A 329 -10.98 -17.33 14.62
C THR A 329 -11.38 -16.61 13.33
N ILE A 330 -10.64 -16.84 12.25
CA ILE A 330 -10.99 -16.29 10.94
C ILE A 330 -12.09 -17.15 10.30
N LYS A 331 -13.26 -16.56 10.08
CA LYS A 331 -14.42 -17.22 9.44
C LYS A 331 -14.35 -17.20 7.94
N ALA A 332 -13.97 -16.05 7.39
CA ALA A 332 -13.76 -15.86 5.97
C ALA A 332 -12.71 -14.78 5.70
N ILE A 333 -12.01 -14.94 4.60
CA ILE A 333 -11.17 -13.90 3.99
C ILE A 333 -11.68 -13.70 2.57
N VAL A 334 -12.13 -12.48 2.27
CA VAL A 334 -12.57 -12.07 0.95
C VAL A 334 -11.58 -11.06 0.41
N THR A 335 -10.92 -11.38 -0.71
CA THR A 335 -9.88 -10.55 -1.30
C THR A 335 -10.19 -10.17 -2.74
N THR A 336 -9.44 -9.22 -3.27
CA THR A 336 -9.61 -8.69 -4.62
C THR A 336 -8.97 -9.55 -5.70
N HIS A 337 -7.93 -10.33 -5.32
CA HIS A 337 -7.22 -11.24 -6.21
C HIS A 337 -6.52 -12.35 -5.40
N ARG A 338 -5.99 -13.35 -6.10
CA ARG A 338 -5.31 -14.49 -5.48
C ARG A 338 -3.95 -14.09 -4.91
N ASN A 339 -3.69 -14.51 -3.69
CA ASN A 339 -2.38 -14.52 -3.07
C ASN A 339 -2.20 -15.86 -2.35
N ASP A 340 -1.24 -16.67 -2.80
CA ASP A 340 -1.04 -18.04 -2.30
C ASP A 340 -0.62 -18.09 -0.82
N LEU A 341 -0.09 -16.99 -0.28
CA LEU A 341 0.27 -16.91 1.14
C LEU A 341 -0.95 -16.99 2.06
N LEU A 342 -2.12 -16.55 1.60
CA LEU A 342 -3.36 -16.67 2.35
C LEU A 342 -3.80 -18.13 2.57
N ASP A 343 -3.33 -19.06 1.74
CA ASP A 343 -3.60 -20.48 1.92
C ASP A 343 -2.97 -21.06 3.21
N SER A 344 -1.97 -20.37 3.78
CA SER A 344 -1.35 -20.74 5.05
C SER A 344 -2.21 -20.39 6.26
N ILE A 345 -3.20 -19.50 6.11
CA ILE A 345 -4.11 -19.12 7.17
C ILE A 345 -5.13 -20.23 7.39
N PRO A 346 -5.38 -20.66 8.64
CA PRO A 346 -6.35 -21.70 8.96
C PRO A 346 -7.79 -21.19 8.80
N CYS A 347 -8.15 -20.81 7.58
CA CYS A 347 -9.46 -20.33 7.18
C CYS A 347 -10.03 -21.20 6.07
N LYS A 348 -11.24 -21.74 6.26
CA LYS A 348 -11.89 -22.60 5.25
C LYS A 348 -12.46 -21.80 4.07
N ASN A 349 -12.79 -20.55 4.28
CA ASN A 349 -13.50 -19.69 3.34
C ASN A 349 -12.56 -18.57 2.86
N LEU A 350 -11.65 -18.92 1.94
CA LEU A 350 -10.78 -17.97 1.25
C LEU A 350 -11.35 -17.72 -0.15
N LEU A 351 -11.82 -16.51 -0.41
CA LEU A 351 -12.58 -16.16 -1.61
C LEU A 351 -11.95 -14.96 -2.31
N ILE A 352 -11.98 -14.99 -3.65
CA ILE A 352 -11.87 -13.79 -4.48
C ILE A 352 -13.30 -13.33 -4.70
N GLY A 353 -13.70 -12.19 -4.12
CA GLY A 353 -15.12 -11.83 -4.08
C GLY A 353 -15.37 -10.36 -3.76
N ASP A 354 -16.61 -10.10 -3.37
CA ASP A 354 -17.15 -8.78 -3.07
C ASP A 354 -17.94 -8.78 -1.75
N PHE A 355 -18.69 -7.71 -1.47
CA PHE A 355 -19.47 -7.61 -0.24
C PHE A 355 -20.66 -8.57 -0.13
N GLU A 356 -21.19 -9.12 -1.22
CA GLU A 356 -22.19 -10.19 -1.13
C GLU A 356 -21.59 -11.48 -0.56
N ASP A 357 -20.31 -11.74 -0.92
CA ASP A 357 -19.59 -12.87 -0.34
C ASP A 357 -19.31 -12.63 1.14
N VAL A 358 -18.93 -11.40 1.54
CA VAL A 358 -18.75 -11.01 2.94
C VAL A 358 -20.04 -11.23 3.72
N GLU A 359 -21.19 -10.78 3.18
CA GLU A 359 -22.51 -10.87 3.82
C GLU A 359 -22.86 -12.31 4.22
N SER A 360 -22.49 -13.27 3.38
CA SER A 360 -22.78 -14.68 3.59
C SER A 360 -22.19 -15.23 4.90
N PHE A 361 -21.15 -14.59 5.46
CA PHE A 361 -20.46 -15.03 6.69
C PHE A 361 -20.79 -14.17 7.90
N LEU A 362 -21.54 -13.07 7.76
CA LEU A 362 -21.76 -12.14 8.86
C LEU A 362 -22.58 -12.74 10.00
N HIS A 363 -23.54 -13.60 9.71
CA HIS A 363 -24.38 -14.22 10.74
C HIS A 363 -23.56 -15.07 11.74
N GLU A 364 -22.42 -15.62 11.31
CA GLU A 364 -21.50 -16.40 12.13
C GLU A 364 -20.32 -15.61 12.72
N SER A 365 -20.23 -14.31 12.45
CA SER A 365 -19.13 -13.46 12.86
C SER A 365 -19.52 -12.48 13.96
N ASP A 366 -18.52 -11.96 14.68
CA ASP A 366 -18.67 -10.90 15.67
C ASP A 366 -18.26 -9.53 15.09
N ILE A 367 -17.30 -9.53 14.17
CA ILE A 367 -16.70 -8.34 13.61
C ILE A 367 -16.28 -8.54 12.17
N VAL A 368 -16.34 -7.45 11.41
CA VAL A 368 -15.77 -7.31 10.06
C VAL A 368 -14.57 -6.39 10.11
N ILE A 369 -13.50 -6.74 9.39
CA ILE A 369 -12.35 -5.86 9.14
C ILE A 369 -12.32 -5.57 7.65
N SER A 370 -12.59 -4.31 7.26
CA SER A 370 -12.72 -3.90 5.86
C SER A 370 -12.59 -2.39 5.72
N ASN A 371 -12.73 -1.88 4.48
CA ASN A 371 -12.80 -0.46 4.22
C ASN A 371 -14.18 0.13 4.63
N PHE A 372 -14.32 1.45 4.50
CA PHE A 372 -15.54 2.18 4.87
C PHE A 372 -16.83 1.67 4.19
N HIS A 373 -16.75 1.17 2.97
CA HIS A 373 -17.92 0.68 2.26
C HIS A 373 -18.64 -0.51 2.95
N ALA A 374 -17.95 -1.19 3.88
CA ALA A 374 -18.56 -2.24 4.70
C ALA A 374 -19.47 -1.69 5.83
N GLU A 375 -19.47 -0.38 6.10
CA GLU A 375 -20.19 0.22 7.22
C GLU A 375 -21.69 -0.10 7.20
N ARG A 376 -22.35 0.16 6.07
CA ARG A 376 -23.79 -0.11 5.95
C ARG A 376 -24.11 -1.59 6.11
N LEU A 377 -23.23 -2.46 5.61
CA LEU A 377 -23.39 -3.91 5.76
C LEU A 377 -23.24 -4.32 7.23
N ALA A 378 -22.24 -3.82 7.92
CA ALA A 378 -22.01 -4.09 9.33
C ALA A 378 -23.19 -3.61 10.20
N ILE A 379 -23.72 -2.39 9.96
CA ILE A 379 -24.89 -1.85 10.66
C ILE A 379 -26.12 -2.74 10.45
N ASN A 380 -26.44 -3.11 9.21
CA ASN A 380 -27.60 -3.93 8.87
C ASN A 380 -27.59 -5.29 9.59
N HIS A 381 -26.39 -5.87 9.78
CA HIS A 381 -26.19 -7.15 10.43
C HIS A 381 -25.82 -7.04 11.92
N LYS A 382 -25.85 -5.83 12.49
CA LYS A 382 -25.47 -5.55 13.88
C LYS A 382 -24.10 -6.14 14.23
N LYS A 383 -23.09 -5.85 13.40
CA LYS A 383 -21.72 -6.30 13.60
C LYS A 383 -20.78 -5.12 13.86
N ALA A 384 -19.77 -5.34 14.67
CA ALA A 384 -18.68 -4.38 14.77
C ALA A 384 -17.91 -4.27 13.44
N LEU A 385 -17.38 -3.08 13.13
CA LEU A 385 -16.54 -2.85 11.96
C LEU A 385 -15.23 -2.19 12.39
N LEU A 386 -14.12 -2.84 12.10
CA LEU A 386 -12.80 -2.22 12.17
C LEU A 386 -12.41 -1.76 10.76
N ILE A 387 -12.32 -0.44 10.57
CA ILE A 387 -11.98 0.12 9.25
C ILE A 387 -10.48 0.03 9.02
N ARG A 388 -10.10 -0.68 7.96
CA ARG A 388 -8.75 -0.79 7.39
C ARG A 388 -8.86 -0.80 5.86
N GLY A 389 -7.75 -0.43 5.19
CA GLY A 389 -7.74 -0.31 3.73
C GLY A 389 -8.37 1.00 3.25
N PHE A 390 -8.53 1.12 1.95
CA PHE A 390 -9.05 2.30 1.26
C PHE A 390 -10.47 2.03 0.72
N PRO A 391 -11.38 3.02 0.75
CA PRO A 391 -11.29 4.31 1.44
C PRO A 391 -11.73 4.22 2.91
N ASP A 392 -11.40 5.27 3.66
CA ASP A 392 -12.03 5.62 4.94
C ASP A 392 -12.47 7.09 4.86
N PHE A 393 -13.75 7.33 4.66
CA PHE A 393 -14.28 8.69 4.44
C PHE A 393 -14.53 9.46 5.75
N GLU A 394 -14.65 8.79 6.87
CA GLU A 394 -14.99 9.39 8.16
C GLU A 394 -13.83 9.37 9.16
N GLY A 395 -12.96 8.39 9.05
CA GLY A 395 -11.82 8.23 9.96
C GLY A 395 -10.83 9.39 9.86
N LEU A 396 -10.38 9.87 11.00
CA LEU A 396 -9.36 10.91 11.10
C LEU A 396 -8.02 10.29 11.50
N GLY A 397 -6.93 10.87 10.96
CA GLY A 397 -5.57 10.46 11.31
C GLY A 397 -5.18 9.08 10.73
N ASN A 398 -5.78 8.63 9.64
CA ASN A 398 -5.49 7.34 9.02
C ASN A 398 -4.01 7.19 8.64
N GLN A 399 -3.34 8.27 8.22
CA GLN A 399 -1.91 8.29 7.92
C GLN A 399 -1.01 8.01 9.13
N LEU A 400 -1.53 8.18 10.35
CA LEU A 400 -0.80 7.99 11.61
C LEU A 400 -1.19 6.70 12.36
N LYS A 401 -2.11 5.89 11.83
CA LYS A 401 -2.45 4.58 12.40
C LYS A 401 -1.35 3.58 12.07
N ASN A 402 -0.65 3.08 13.08
CA ASN A 402 0.38 2.04 12.93
C ASN A 402 -0.19 0.67 13.35
N ASP A 403 -0.09 -0.33 12.48
CA ASP A 403 -0.52 -1.72 12.73
C ASP A 403 0.66 -2.70 12.71
N LEU A 404 1.88 -2.24 12.41
CA LEU A 404 3.04 -3.08 12.15
C LEU A 404 4.07 -3.06 13.28
N LEU A 405 4.97 -4.01 13.23
CA LEU A 405 5.98 -4.27 14.25
C LEU A 405 5.35 -4.48 15.64
N TYR A 406 6.13 -4.58 16.68
CA TYR A 406 5.60 -4.81 18.03
C TYR A 406 4.70 -3.68 18.53
N GLU A 407 5.08 -2.43 18.23
CA GLU A 407 4.34 -1.24 18.66
C GLU A 407 2.96 -1.17 18.01
N GLY A 408 2.91 -1.22 16.69
CA GLY A 408 1.67 -1.11 15.94
C GLY A 408 0.75 -2.31 16.13
N SER A 409 1.31 -3.51 16.19
CA SER A 409 0.52 -4.72 16.49
C SER A 409 -0.18 -4.63 17.86
N SER A 410 0.49 -4.02 18.87
CA SER A 410 -0.15 -3.78 20.17
C SER A 410 -1.35 -2.83 20.04
N TYR A 411 -1.21 -1.76 19.25
CA TYR A 411 -2.30 -0.79 19.03
C TYR A 411 -3.48 -1.41 18.29
N LEU A 412 -3.21 -2.20 17.24
CA LEU A 412 -4.24 -2.92 16.50
C LEU A 412 -5.04 -3.86 17.41
N LEU A 413 -4.36 -4.63 18.27
CA LEU A 413 -5.01 -5.54 19.21
C LEU A 413 -5.89 -4.79 20.22
N PHE A 414 -5.41 -3.69 20.81
CA PHE A 414 -6.19 -2.89 21.75
C PHE A 414 -7.39 -2.22 21.07
N GLU A 415 -7.21 -1.66 19.87
CA GLU A 415 -8.32 -1.06 19.12
C GLU A 415 -9.40 -2.11 18.81
N LEU A 416 -9.00 -3.28 18.31
CA LEU A 416 -9.91 -4.38 18.00
C LEU A 416 -10.66 -4.87 19.25
N ALA A 417 -9.96 -5.12 20.35
CA ALA A 417 -10.57 -5.58 21.59
C ALA A 417 -11.57 -4.57 22.16
N ASN A 418 -11.18 -3.29 22.20
CA ASN A 418 -12.06 -2.22 22.67
C ASN A 418 -13.31 -2.10 21.81
N LEU A 419 -13.16 -2.17 20.47
CA LEU A 419 -14.28 -2.09 19.54
C LEU A 419 -15.26 -3.25 19.75
N ILE A 420 -14.80 -4.49 19.91
CA ILE A 420 -15.63 -5.66 20.19
C ILE A 420 -16.38 -5.47 21.51
N ASN A 421 -15.70 -5.02 22.58
CA ASN A 421 -16.31 -4.82 23.89
C ASN A 421 -17.38 -3.73 23.85
N HIS A 422 -17.10 -2.58 23.22
CA HIS A 422 -18.07 -1.49 23.10
C HIS A 422 -19.30 -1.91 22.30
N HIS A 423 -19.11 -2.68 21.23
CA HIS A 423 -20.22 -3.18 20.41
C HIS A 423 -21.11 -4.13 21.21
N LYS A 424 -20.54 -5.06 21.97
CA LYS A 424 -21.30 -5.97 22.86
C LYS A 424 -22.12 -5.23 23.91
N LEU A 425 -21.58 -4.15 24.51
CA LEU A 425 -22.28 -3.32 25.48
C LEU A 425 -23.43 -2.53 24.82
N GLY A 426 -23.23 -1.94 23.64
CA GLY A 426 -24.27 -1.22 22.92
C GLY A 426 -25.46 -2.12 22.56
N VAL A 427 -25.22 -3.32 22.07
CA VAL A 427 -26.28 -4.30 21.76
C VAL A 427 -27.02 -4.76 23.01
N SER A 428 -26.35 -4.83 24.18
CA SER A 428 -26.99 -5.25 25.46
C SER A 428 -27.92 -4.18 26.06
N HIS A 429 -27.81 -2.90 25.65
CA HIS A 429 -28.67 -1.81 26.11
C HIS A 429 -29.90 -1.55 25.23
N GLU A 430 -30.01 -2.19 24.05
CA GLU A 430 -31.19 -2.13 23.18
C GLU A 430 -32.26 -3.21 23.50
N HIS A 431 -32.05 -4.03 24.52
CA HIS A 431 -32.98 -5.02 25.09
C HIS A 431 -33.40 -4.62 26.49
#